data_22e06be46e11cef55e65b671837ac310
#
_entry.id   22e06be46e11cef55e65b671837ac310
#
_cell.length_a   1.000
_cell.length_b   1.000
_cell.length_c   1.000
_cell.angle_alpha   90.00
_cell.angle_beta   90.00
_cell.angle_gamma   90.00
#
_symmetry.space_group_name_H-M   'P 1'
#
loop_
_entity.id
_entity.type
_entity.pdbx_description
1 polymer ?
#
loop_
_entity_poly.entity_id
_entity_poly.type
_entity_poly.pdbx_seq_one_letter_code
_entity_poly.pdbx_strand_id
1 'polypeptide(L)'
;MKTHARAVVIGGGVVGVSTLYHLAKKGWSDSVLIERKELTSGSTWHAAGLLPLFNMSYSVGQIHKYSVKFYEELQEETGMNVGFSKVSNIRLARTKDRWDEYMYYAGIAETIGVRVNMLTPEQVKEIWPLCETDGLLGAIQHPDDGYIQPAD
;
A
#
# COMPACT_ATOMS: atom_id res chain seq x y z
N MET A 1 -27.35 12.57 22.01
CA MET A 1 -26.02 11.97 21.99
C MET A 1 -26.19 10.50 22.32
N LYS A 2 -25.55 9.58 21.59
CA LYS A 2 -25.64 8.13 21.82
C LYS A 2 -24.97 7.80 23.16
N THR A 3 -25.62 7.09 24.05
CA THR A 3 -25.09 6.77 25.38
C THR A 3 -24.46 5.39 25.49
N HIS A 4 -24.70 4.54 24.49
CA HIS A 4 -24.19 3.18 24.42
C HIS A 4 -23.83 2.84 22.95
N ALA A 5 -22.80 2.03 22.76
CA ALA A 5 -22.44 1.47 21.47
C ALA A 5 -21.82 0.07 21.66
N ARG A 6 -22.00 -0.81 20.69
CA ARG A 6 -21.39 -2.15 20.68
C ARG A 6 -19.87 -2.08 20.56
N ALA A 7 -19.36 -1.13 19.78
CA ALA A 7 -17.94 -0.86 19.65
C ALA A 7 -17.68 0.64 19.59
N VAL A 8 -16.59 1.07 20.21
CA VAL A 8 -16.10 2.45 20.14
C VAL A 8 -14.68 2.43 19.58
N VAL A 9 -14.47 3.12 18.45
CA VAL A 9 -13.16 3.32 17.84
C VAL A 9 -12.64 4.70 18.24
N ILE A 10 -11.47 4.77 18.83
CA ILE A 10 -10.85 6.02 19.26
C ILE A 10 -9.74 6.41 18.30
N GLY A 11 -9.91 7.56 17.64
CA GLY A 11 -8.98 8.11 16.65
C GLY A 11 -9.53 8.03 15.23
N GLY A 12 -9.56 9.16 14.54
CA GLY A 12 -10.07 9.34 13.18
C GLY A 12 -8.99 9.37 12.09
N GLY A 13 -7.83 8.74 12.34
CA GLY A 13 -6.84 8.49 11.30
C GLY A 13 -7.23 7.28 10.43
N VAL A 14 -6.42 6.96 9.42
CA VAL A 14 -6.69 5.86 8.46
C VAL A 14 -6.99 4.53 9.16
N VAL A 15 -6.29 4.21 10.24
CA VAL A 15 -6.51 2.94 10.98
C VAL A 15 -7.89 2.92 11.64
N GLY A 16 -8.28 4.01 12.31
CA GLY A 16 -9.59 4.08 12.97
C GLY A 16 -10.75 4.10 11.98
N VAL A 17 -10.64 4.91 10.94
CA VAL A 17 -11.68 4.99 9.90
C VAL A 17 -11.83 3.65 9.19
N SER A 18 -10.71 3.01 8.79
CA SER A 18 -10.72 1.68 8.19
C SER A 18 -11.32 0.63 9.12
N THR A 19 -11.01 0.68 10.42
CA THR A 19 -11.58 -0.22 11.42
C THR A 19 -13.10 -0.05 11.51
N LEU A 20 -13.60 1.20 11.61
CA LEU A 20 -15.03 1.48 11.65
C LEU A 20 -15.74 0.98 10.37
N TYR A 21 -15.16 1.28 9.19
CA TYR A 21 -15.69 0.82 7.92
C TYR A 21 -15.84 -0.70 7.87
N HIS A 22 -14.78 -1.44 8.23
CA HIS A 22 -14.82 -2.90 8.20
C HIS A 22 -15.72 -3.52 9.26
N LEU A 23 -15.88 -2.88 10.43
CA LEU A 23 -16.88 -3.27 11.41
C LEU A 23 -18.30 -3.12 10.84
N ALA A 24 -18.59 -1.98 10.22
CA ALA A 24 -19.89 -1.74 9.58
C ALA A 24 -20.15 -2.73 8.44
N LYS A 25 -19.17 -2.98 7.59
CA LYS A 25 -19.24 -3.97 6.49
C LYS A 25 -19.50 -5.40 7.00
N LYS A 26 -19.06 -5.71 8.24
CA LYS A 26 -19.33 -6.99 8.94
C LYS A 26 -20.65 -6.98 9.75
N GLY A 27 -21.51 -5.97 9.58
CA GLY A 27 -22.80 -5.88 10.26
C GLY A 27 -22.75 -5.30 11.68
N TRP A 28 -21.61 -4.73 12.11
CA TRP A 28 -21.50 -4.04 13.41
C TRP A 28 -21.92 -2.58 13.29
N SER A 29 -23.14 -2.34 12.82
CA SER A 29 -23.67 -1.00 12.56
C SER A 29 -23.81 -0.14 13.84
N ASP A 30 -23.86 -0.79 15.02
CA ASP A 30 -23.85 -0.11 16.31
C ASP A 30 -22.42 0.18 16.78
N SER A 31 -21.65 0.85 15.94
CA SER A 31 -20.28 1.28 16.22
C SER A 31 -20.16 2.80 16.14
N VAL A 32 -19.25 3.38 16.91
CA VAL A 32 -19.01 4.83 16.97
C VAL A 32 -17.52 5.09 16.86
N LEU A 33 -17.14 6.10 16.07
CA LEU A 33 -15.79 6.63 16.04
C LEU A 33 -15.76 7.96 16.81
N ILE A 34 -14.76 8.11 17.65
CA ILE A 34 -14.51 9.34 18.42
C ILE A 34 -13.16 9.90 17.98
N GLU A 35 -13.17 11.13 17.47
CA GLU A 35 -11.98 11.90 17.13
C GLU A 35 -12.01 13.23 17.87
N ARG A 36 -10.87 13.67 18.40
CA ARG A 36 -10.75 14.92 19.15
C ARG A 36 -10.58 16.17 18.28
N LYS A 37 -10.23 15.98 17.03
CA LYS A 37 -9.97 17.02 16.02
C LYS A 37 -10.68 16.65 14.72
N GLU A 38 -10.19 17.13 13.60
CA GLU A 38 -10.65 16.73 12.26
C GLU A 38 -10.14 15.32 11.91
N LEU A 39 -10.88 14.61 11.07
CA LEU A 39 -10.42 13.33 10.54
C LEU A 39 -9.08 13.51 9.82
N THR A 40 -8.23 12.52 9.88
CA THR A 40 -6.89 12.47 9.28
C THR A 40 -5.87 13.49 9.81
N SER A 41 -6.24 14.43 10.68
CA SER A 41 -5.37 15.52 11.17
C SER A 41 -4.13 15.08 11.98
N GLY A 42 -4.03 13.80 12.32
CA GLY A 42 -2.86 13.22 12.99
C GLY A 42 -1.78 12.76 12.01
N SER A 43 -1.25 11.54 12.22
CA SER A 43 -0.17 10.99 11.39
C SER A 43 -0.59 10.69 9.94
N THR A 44 -1.88 10.54 9.66
CA THR A 44 -2.36 10.11 8.35
C THR A 44 -2.00 11.09 7.25
N TRP A 45 -2.25 12.38 7.42
CA TRP A 45 -1.96 13.36 6.39
C TRP A 45 -0.45 13.63 6.16
N HIS A 46 0.40 13.20 7.12
CA HIS A 46 1.86 13.29 6.98
C HIS A 46 2.47 12.08 6.25
N ALA A 47 1.67 11.06 5.93
CA ALA A 47 2.18 9.88 5.27
C ALA A 47 2.64 10.20 3.84
N ALA A 48 3.64 9.45 3.34
CA ALA A 48 4.11 9.60 1.97
C ALA A 48 3.12 9.09 0.91
N GLY A 49 2.07 8.40 1.33
CA GLY A 49 1.04 7.88 0.45
C GLY A 49 1.45 6.69 -0.42
N LEU A 50 2.63 6.14 -0.22
CA LEU A 50 3.09 4.99 -0.98
C LEU A 50 2.35 3.71 -0.54
N LEU A 51 1.93 2.91 -1.50
CA LEU A 51 1.28 1.61 -1.30
C LEU A 51 2.18 0.50 -1.87
N PRO A 52 3.29 0.15 -1.20
CA PRO A 52 4.22 -0.85 -1.69
C PRO A 52 3.76 -2.25 -1.36
N LEU A 53 3.89 -3.16 -2.33
CA LEU A 53 3.68 -4.60 -2.13
C LEU A 53 4.95 -5.32 -1.64
N PHE A 54 6.11 -4.65 -1.71
CA PHE A 54 7.38 -5.22 -1.24
C PHE A 54 7.36 -5.45 0.27
N ASN A 55 7.33 -6.71 0.69
CA ASN A 55 7.45 -7.10 2.09
C ASN A 55 8.01 -8.52 2.23
N MET A 56 8.97 -8.70 3.14
CA MET A 56 9.60 -9.99 3.43
C MET A 56 8.77 -10.87 4.38
N SER A 57 7.74 -10.32 5.02
CA SER A 57 6.84 -11.06 5.90
C SER A 57 5.57 -11.44 5.14
N TYR A 58 5.25 -12.73 5.13
CA TYR A 58 4.01 -13.25 4.54
C TYR A 58 2.76 -12.53 5.11
N SER A 59 2.65 -12.43 6.44
CA SER A 59 1.48 -11.84 7.09
C SER A 59 1.31 -10.35 6.75
N VAL A 60 2.41 -9.59 6.77
CA VAL A 60 2.40 -8.17 6.39
C VAL A 60 2.14 -8.02 4.88
N GLY A 61 2.71 -8.88 4.06
CA GLY A 61 2.46 -8.93 2.61
C GLY A 61 0.98 -9.15 2.28
N GLN A 62 0.28 -10.01 3.01
CA GLN A 62 -1.17 -10.20 2.85
C GLN A 62 -1.96 -8.92 3.19
N ILE A 63 -1.54 -8.18 4.23
CA ILE A 63 -2.19 -6.90 4.58
C ILE A 63 -1.95 -5.87 3.47
N HIS A 64 -0.72 -5.75 2.97
CA HIS A 64 -0.40 -4.84 1.86
C HIS A 64 -1.21 -5.18 0.60
N LYS A 65 -1.25 -6.46 0.21
CA LYS A 65 -2.02 -6.94 -0.94
C LYS A 65 -3.50 -6.61 -0.80
N TYR A 66 -4.08 -6.85 0.37
CA TYR A 66 -5.46 -6.48 0.65
C TYR A 66 -5.66 -4.96 0.55
N SER A 67 -4.74 -4.16 1.10
CA SER A 67 -4.87 -2.70 1.12
C SER A 67 -4.84 -2.09 -0.29
N VAL A 68 -3.93 -2.54 -1.15
CA VAL A 68 -3.87 -2.06 -2.55
C VAL A 68 -5.17 -2.37 -3.28
N LYS A 69 -5.62 -3.63 -3.20
CA LYS A 69 -6.90 -4.03 -3.80
C LYS A 69 -8.08 -3.25 -3.23
N PHE A 70 -8.09 -3.02 -1.92
CA PHE A 70 -9.15 -2.27 -1.25
C PHE A 70 -9.25 -0.83 -1.78
N TYR A 71 -8.12 -0.14 -1.99
CA TYR A 71 -8.15 1.22 -2.54
C TYR A 71 -8.58 1.26 -4.01
N GLU A 72 -8.26 0.24 -4.81
CA GLU A 72 -8.80 0.10 -6.18
C GLU A 72 -10.34 -0.03 -6.15
N GLU A 73 -10.87 -0.89 -5.29
CA GLU A 73 -12.30 -1.18 -5.18
C GLU A 73 -13.09 -0.04 -4.49
N LEU A 74 -12.47 0.68 -3.56
CA LEU A 74 -13.13 1.72 -2.76
C LEU A 74 -13.68 2.86 -3.63
N GLN A 75 -12.95 3.24 -4.66
CA GLN A 75 -13.41 4.25 -5.60
C GLN A 75 -14.66 3.80 -6.36
N GLU A 76 -14.72 2.54 -6.77
CA GLU A 76 -15.90 1.98 -7.44
C GLU A 76 -17.08 1.85 -6.46
N GLU A 77 -16.83 1.40 -5.23
CA GLU A 77 -17.87 1.20 -4.20
C GLU A 77 -18.50 2.53 -3.75
N THR A 78 -17.69 3.59 -3.62
CA THR A 78 -18.14 4.88 -3.07
C THR A 78 -18.53 5.91 -4.13
N GLY A 79 -18.06 5.75 -5.36
CA GLY A 79 -18.15 6.77 -6.41
C GLY A 79 -17.28 8.00 -6.15
N MET A 80 -16.40 7.96 -5.14
CA MET A 80 -15.48 9.04 -4.78
C MET A 80 -14.10 8.75 -5.31
N ASN A 81 -13.40 9.79 -5.79
CA ASN A 81 -12.00 9.64 -6.13
C ASN A 81 -11.16 9.54 -4.83
N VAL A 82 -10.55 8.39 -4.61
CA VAL A 82 -9.66 8.14 -3.45
C VAL A 82 -8.20 8.51 -3.73
N GLY A 83 -7.91 9.12 -4.88
CA GLY A 83 -6.58 9.55 -5.27
C GLY A 83 -5.60 8.39 -5.52
N PHE A 84 -6.07 7.15 -5.65
CA PHE A 84 -5.20 6.01 -5.92
C PHE A 84 -4.71 6.02 -7.38
N SER A 85 -3.38 5.97 -7.54
CA SER A 85 -2.73 5.89 -8.83
C SER A 85 -1.77 4.69 -8.86
N LYS A 86 -2.05 3.75 -9.76
CA LYS A 86 -1.21 2.57 -9.99
C LYS A 86 -0.11 2.92 -10.98
N VAL A 87 1.08 3.12 -10.47
CA VAL A 87 2.21 3.66 -11.26
C VAL A 87 3.43 2.74 -11.28
N SER A 88 3.35 1.58 -10.62
CA SER A 88 4.50 0.69 -10.43
C SER A 88 5.54 1.24 -9.43
N ASN A 89 6.41 0.37 -8.98
CA ASN A 89 7.58 0.70 -8.16
C ASN A 89 8.79 -0.07 -8.71
N ILE A 90 9.93 0.60 -8.84
CA ILE A 90 11.18 -0.01 -9.27
C ILE A 90 12.23 0.21 -8.20
N ARG A 91 12.89 -0.87 -7.77
CA ARG A 91 13.99 -0.83 -6.80
C ARG A 91 15.26 -1.31 -7.46
N LEU A 92 16.28 -0.48 -7.47
CA LEU A 92 17.54 -0.71 -8.18
C LEU A 92 18.52 -1.51 -7.31
N ALA A 93 19.24 -2.45 -7.90
CA ALA A 93 20.34 -3.20 -7.28
C ALA A 93 21.67 -2.85 -7.93
N ARG A 94 22.56 -2.18 -7.19
CA ARG A 94 23.94 -1.84 -7.61
C ARG A 94 24.99 -2.73 -6.94
N THR A 95 24.59 -3.55 -5.96
CA THR A 95 25.48 -4.49 -5.27
C THR A 95 24.93 -5.90 -5.39
N LYS A 96 25.85 -6.88 -5.35
CA LYS A 96 25.45 -8.29 -5.40
C LYS A 96 24.53 -8.67 -4.25
N ASP A 97 24.81 -8.20 -3.03
CA ASP A 97 23.98 -8.49 -1.87
C ASP A 97 22.55 -8.00 -2.06
N ARG A 98 22.37 -6.80 -2.64
CA ARG A 98 21.03 -6.26 -2.93
C ARG A 98 20.33 -7.06 -4.04
N TRP A 99 21.06 -7.49 -5.03
CA TRP A 99 20.51 -8.34 -6.08
C TRP A 99 20.06 -9.69 -5.53
N ASP A 100 20.90 -10.33 -4.71
CA ASP A 100 20.58 -11.62 -4.08
C ASP A 100 19.36 -11.50 -3.15
N GLU A 101 19.24 -10.38 -2.40
CA GLU A 101 18.05 -10.09 -1.60
C GLU A 101 16.78 -10.01 -2.48
N TYR A 102 16.86 -9.37 -3.65
CA TYR A 102 15.71 -9.27 -4.54
C TYR A 102 15.34 -10.61 -5.17
N MET A 103 16.32 -11.44 -5.51
CA MET A 103 16.07 -12.82 -5.97
C MET A 103 15.36 -13.64 -4.88
N TYR A 104 15.81 -13.53 -3.63
CA TYR A 104 15.17 -14.20 -2.51
C TYR A 104 13.74 -13.68 -2.29
N TYR A 105 13.56 -12.37 -2.33
CA TYR A 105 12.24 -11.76 -2.20
C TYR A 105 11.28 -12.18 -3.33
N ALA A 106 11.75 -12.32 -4.55
CA ALA A 106 10.89 -12.75 -5.66
C ALA A 106 10.21 -14.09 -5.36
N GLY A 107 10.94 -15.03 -4.73
CA GLY A 107 10.34 -16.30 -4.26
C GLY A 107 9.31 -16.10 -3.14
N ILE A 108 9.55 -15.16 -2.22
CA ILE A 108 8.56 -14.83 -1.17
C ILE A 108 7.32 -14.17 -1.78
N ALA A 109 7.50 -13.25 -2.71
CA ALA A 109 6.40 -12.58 -3.41
C ALA A 109 5.45 -13.56 -4.08
N GLU A 110 5.99 -14.63 -4.68
CA GLU A 110 5.20 -15.71 -5.26
C GLU A 110 4.32 -16.40 -4.21
N THR A 111 4.84 -16.67 -3.02
CA THR A 111 4.05 -17.28 -1.92
C THR A 111 2.95 -16.36 -1.39
N ILE A 112 3.18 -15.04 -1.42
CA ILE A 112 2.18 -14.01 -1.04
C ILE A 112 1.14 -13.85 -2.17
N GLY A 113 1.48 -14.23 -3.39
CA GLY A 113 0.69 -13.99 -4.60
C GLY A 113 0.76 -12.53 -5.06
N VAL A 114 1.95 -11.93 -4.94
CA VAL A 114 2.29 -10.58 -5.43
C VAL A 114 3.12 -10.72 -6.70
N ARG A 115 2.74 -10.00 -7.75
CA ARG A 115 3.47 -10.00 -9.01
C ARG A 115 4.72 -9.16 -8.92
N VAL A 116 5.85 -9.73 -9.33
CA VAL A 116 7.12 -9.02 -9.45
C VAL A 116 7.78 -9.34 -10.78
N ASN A 117 8.52 -8.38 -11.34
CA ASN A 117 9.37 -8.56 -12.51
C ASN A 117 10.82 -8.30 -12.11
N MET A 118 11.71 -9.22 -12.45
CA MET A 118 13.14 -8.99 -12.38
C MET A 118 13.59 -8.35 -13.69
N LEU A 119 14.21 -7.18 -13.60
CA LEU A 119 14.57 -6.35 -14.77
C LEU A 119 16.07 -6.29 -14.97
N THR A 120 16.50 -6.37 -16.23
CA THR A 120 17.88 -6.00 -16.62
C THR A 120 18.06 -4.48 -16.63
N PRO A 121 19.31 -3.97 -16.63
CA PRO A 121 19.57 -2.53 -16.76
C PRO A 121 18.94 -1.91 -18.02
N GLU A 122 18.92 -2.63 -19.14
CA GLU A 122 18.32 -2.20 -20.40
C GLU A 122 16.79 -2.03 -20.25
N GLN A 123 16.13 -3.02 -19.64
CA GLN A 123 14.70 -2.96 -19.37
C GLN A 123 14.34 -1.82 -18.40
N VAL A 124 15.19 -1.54 -17.40
CA VAL A 124 15.02 -0.37 -16.53
C VAL A 124 15.08 0.91 -17.35
N LYS A 125 16.06 1.01 -18.28
CA LYS A 125 16.22 2.18 -19.15
C LYS A 125 15.03 2.39 -20.08
N GLU A 126 14.42 1.32 -20.58
CA GLU A 126 13.20 1.37 -21.40
C GLU A 126 12.00 1.92 -20.61
N ILE A 127 11.80 1.47 -19.35
CA ILE A 127 10.69 1.88 -18.50
C ILE A 127 10.93 3.29 -17.95
N TRP A 128 12.16 3.59 -17.60
CA TRP A 128 12.57 4.86 -17.01
C TRP A 128 13.78 5.47 -17.74
N PRO A 129 13.58 6.17 -18.86
CA PRO A 129 14.64 6.70 -19.72
C PRO A 129 15.62 7.66 -19.02
N LEU A 130 15.20 8.32 -17.95
CA LEU A 130 16.05 9.23 -17.17
C LEU A 130 16.93 8.50 -16.14
N CYS A 131 16.72 7.19 -15.92
CA CYS A 131 17.51 6.44 -14.95
C CYS A 131 18.96 6.25 -15.45
N GLU A 132 19.93 6.54 -14.55
CA GLU A 132 21.34 6.19 -14.79
C GLU A 132 21.54 4.71 -14.46
N THR A 133 21.91 3.92 -15.47
CA THR A 133 22.03 2.47 -15.37
C THR A 133 23.46 1.94 -15.31
N ASP A 134 24.47 2.79 -15.39
CA ASP A 134 25.87 2.38 -15.25
C ASP A 134 26.12 1.75 -13.88
N GLY A 135 26.73 0.56 -13.89
CA GLY A 135 26.98 -0.22 -12.68
C GLY A 135 25.73 -0.81 -12.01
N LEU A 136 24.57 -0.76 -12.68
CA LEU A 136 23.35 -1.43 -12.23
C LEU A 136 23.45 -2.93 -12.56
N LEU A 137 23.19 -3.80 -11.59
CA LEU A 137 23.10 -5.25 -11.79
C LEU A 137 21.71 -5.66 -12.29
N GLY A 138 20.70 -4.90 -11.92
CA GLY A 138 19.31 -5.11 -12.29
C GLY A 138 18.37 -4.40 -11.34
N ALA A 139 17.09 -4.69 -11.44
CA ALA A 139 16.07 -4.14 -10.59
C ALA A 139 14.94 -5.14 -10.33
N ILE A 140 14.19 -4.91 -9.25
CA ILE A 140 12.90 -5.56 -9.04
C ILE A 140 11.80 -4.53 -9.24
N GLN A 141 10.79 -4.90 -10.01
CA GLN A 141 9.60 -4.07 -10.27
C GLN A 141 8.37 -4.72 -9.65
N HIS A 142 7.54 -3.90 -9.00
CA HIS A 142 6.18 -4.24 -8.59
C HIS A 142 5.20 -3.47 -9.48
N PRO A 143 4.64 -4.10 -10.52
CA PRO A 143 3.78 -3.40 -11.48
C PRO A 143 2.44 -2.94 -10.86
N ASP A 144 2.04 -3.54 -9.75
CA ASP A 144 0.77 -3.25 -9.07
C ASP A 144 0.92 -2.25 -7.91
N ASP A 145 2.12 -1.78 -7.61
CA ASP A 145 2.36 -0.73 -6.63
C ASP A 145 1.80 0.61 -7.12
N GLY A 146 1.38 1.41 -6.17
CA GLY A 146 0.85 2.73 -6.44
C GLY A 146 1.08 3.71 -5.31
N TYR A 147 0.42 4.83 -5.42
CA TYR A 147 0.34 5.82 -4.36
C TYR A 147 -1.08 6.36 -4.23
N ILE A 148 -1.36 6.94 -3.07
CA ILE A 148 -2.62 7.59 -2.73
C ILE A 148 -2.30 8.95 -2.11
N GLN A 149 -3.22 9.89 -2.22
CA GLN A 149 -3.12 11.15 -1.49
C GLN A 149 -3.66 10.98 -0.06
N PRO A 150 -2.78 10.97 0.97
CA PRO A 150 -3.23 10.60 2.33
C PRO A 150 -4.16 11.62 2.99
N ALA A 151 -4.25 12.82 2.45
CA ALA A 151 -5.10 13.89 2.99
C ALA A 151 -6.55 13.80 2.49
N ASP A 152 -6.79 13.07 1.40
CA ASP A 152 -8.11 12.90 0.77
C ASP A 152 -8.78 11.63 1.31
#